data_05215a87a433765ee3fbf4b9befdba67
#
_entry.id   05215a87a433765ee3fbf4b9befdba67
#
_cell.length_a   1.000
_cell.length_b   1.000
_cell.length_c   1.000
_cell.angle_alpha   90.00
_cell.angle_beta   90.00
_cell.angle_gamma   90.00
#
_symmetry.space_group_name_H-M   'P 1'
#
loop_
_entity.id
_entity.type
_entity.pdbx_description
1 polymer ?
#
loop_
_entity_poly.entity_id
_entity_poly.type
_entity_poly.pdbx_seq_one_letter_code
_entity_poly.pdbx_strand_id
1 'polypeptide(L)'
;NIKEVIPEFLMLLKGVIDCPDLPLNVSRSALQNDGFVKKISDYITKKVADKLSGMFKTDRENYEKYWDDINPFIKFGCLKDEKFAEKMNDYIIFKNLEGKYFTLADCLEENKEKHENTVFYITDEKEQSQYINMFKQEGMDAVYMTQNIDSPFINFLEQKNENVKFLAINSDLSDSFKEEMTEEAREAMKGDVEALTEGFKKALGNDKLEVKVEKLKNEAVSSMITVSEDSRRMQEMMKMYTMPGMDPSMFGAGGETLVLNYNNKLVQYVLNHREGGHIQ
;
A
#
# COMPACT_ATOMS: atom_id res chain seq x y z
N ASN A 1 36.03 1.84 -7.78
CA ASN A 1 34.68 1.94 -7.23
C ASN A 1 33.65 1.58 -8.31
N ILE A 2 33.07 0.38 -8.26
CA ILE A 2 32.19 -0.14 -9.30
C ILE A 2 30.82 0.58 -9.36
N LYS A 3 30.46 1.32 -8.30
CA LYS A 3 29.18 2.03 -8.19
C LYS A 3 28.91 3.07 -9.28
N GLU A 4 29.96 3.57 -9.91
CA GLU A 4 29.85 4.53 -11.02
C GLU A 4 29.43 3.85 -12.32
N VAL A 5 29.78 2.57 -12.48
CA VAL A 5 29.46 1.76 -13.67
C VAL A 5 28.14 0.99 -13.48
N ILE A 6 27.91 0.47 -12.27
CA ILE A 6 26.68 -0.28 -11.96
C ILE A 6 25.89 0.49 -10.93
N PRO A 7 24.70 0.99 -11.30
CA PRO A 7 23.79 1.66 -10.36
C PRO A 7 23.49 0.83 -9.13
N GLU A 8 23.28 1.48 -7.99
CA GLU A 8 23.03 0.80 -6.70
C GLU A 8 21.82 -0.14 -6.73
N PHE A 9 20.78 0.19 -7.46
CA PHE A 9 19.60 -0.67 -7.58
C PHE A 9 19.88 -1.98 -8.35
N LEU A 10 21.01 -2.09 -9.05
CA LEU A 10 21.46 -3.31 -9.71
C LEU A 10 22.45 -4.13 -8.85
N MET A 11 22.50 -3.89 -7.54
CA MET A 11 23.45 -4.55 -6.62
C MET A 11 23.31 -6.07 -6.54
N LEU A 12 22.20 -6.64 -6.98
CA LEU A 12 22.03 -8.10 -7.08
C LEU A 12 22.79 -8.72 -8.26
N LEU A 13 23.24 -7.92 -9.23
CA LEU A 13 23.99 -8.43 -10.36
C LEU A 13 25.34 -8.99 -9.90
N LYS A 14 25.68 -10.16 -10.39
CA LYS A 14 26.99 -10.79 -10.27
C LYS A 14 27.58 -10.97 -11.65
N GLY A 15 28.83 -10.61 -11.82
CA GLY A 15 29.47 -10.75 -13.12
C GLY A 15 30.85 -10.10 -13.17
N VAL A 16 31.40 -10.09 -14.35
CA VAL A 16 32.70 -9.48 -14.69
C VAL A 16 32.47 -8.49 -15.82
N ILE A 17 33.08 -7.32 -15.69
CA ILE A 17 33.13 -6.32 -16.76
C ILE A 17 34.55 -6.37 -17.34
N ASP A 18 34.63 -6.72 -18.59
CA ASP A 18 35.87 -6.64 -19.38
C ASP A 18 35.73 -5.51 -20.39
N CYS A 19 36.38 -4.39 -20.09
CA CYS A 19 36.37 -3.21 -20.94
C CYS A 19 37.73 -2.53 -20.84
N PRO A 20 38.61 -2.70 -21.84
CA PRO A 20 39.96 -2.11 -21.87
C PRO A 20 39.98 -0.58 -21.78
N ASP A 21 38.93 0.08 -22.27
CA ASP A 21 38.83 1.54 -22.37
C ASP A 21 38.23 2.16 -21.09
N LEU A 22 38.00 1.40 -20.03
CA LEU A 22 37.52 1.97 -18.76
C LEU A 22 38.60 2.91 -18.16
N PRO A 23 38.25 4.16 -17.88
CA PRO A 23 39.21 5.14 -17.34
C PRO A 23 39.47 4.84 -15.87
N LEU A 24 40.54 4.15 -15.59
CA LEU A 24 41.04 3.86 -14.25
C LEU A 24 42.05 4.90 -13.82
N ASN A 25 42.10 5.22 -12.51
CA ASN A 25 43.20 5.98 -11.95
C ASN A 25 44.52 5.16 -11.99
N VAL A 26 45.65 5.79 -11.74
CA VAL A 26 46.97 5.17 -11.81
C VAL A 26 47.09 3.95 -10.88
N SER A 27 46.43 3.98 -9.73
CA SER A 27 46.39 2.86 -8.77
C SER A 27 45.34 1.78 -9.12
N ARG A 28 44.54 1.99 -10.14
CA ARG A 28 43.42 1.15 -10.54
C ARG A 28 42.36 0.92 -9.41
N SER A 29 42.37 1.76 -8.40
CA SER A 29 41.47 1.67 -7.25
C SER A 29 40.15 2.40 -7.43
N ALA A 30 40.09 3.34 -8.38
CA ALA A 30 38.87 4.10 -8.68
C ALA A 30 38.75 4.38 -10.18
N LEU A 31 37.52 4.52 -10.64
CA LEU A 31 37.21 4.98 -11.99
C LEU A 31 37.24 6.52 -12.01
N GLN A 32 37.65 7.07 -13.13
CA GLN A 32 37.49 8.50 -13.37
C GLN A 32 36.06 8.72 -13.85
N ASN A 33 35.38 9.70 -13.24
CA ASN A 33 34.02 10.04 -13.63
C ASN A 33 34.03 10.81 -14.96
N ASP A 34 33.75 10.10 -16.04
CA ASP A 34 33.59 10.69 -17.34
C ASP A 34 32.32 10.20 -18.07
N GLY A 35 32.01 10.83 -19.20
CA GLY A 35 30.83 10.50 -20.00
C GLY A 35 30.82 9.07 -20.55
N PHE A 36 31.98 8.41 -20.63
CA PHE A 36 32.12 7.04 -21.09
C PHE A 36 31.63 6.05 -20.02
N VAL A 37 31.98 6.25 -18.75
CA VAL A 37 31.50 5.46 -17.62
C VAL A 37 29.97 5.52 -17.54
N LYS A 38 29.40 6.71 -17.70
CA LYS A 38 27.95 6.89 -17.75
C LYS A 38 27.29 6.13 -18.89
N LYS A 39 27.88 6.14 -20.09
CA LYS A 39 27.35 5.38 -21.24
C LYS A 39 27.33 3.89 -20.99
N ILE A 40 28.35 3.35 -20.32
CA ILE A 40 28.40 1.93 -19.93
C ILE A 40 27.31 1.62 -18.91
N SER A 41 27.15 2.46 -17.91
CA SER A 41 26.10 2.35 -16.89
C SER A 41 24.70 2.34 -17.51
N ASP A 42 24.42 3.29 -18.40
CA ASP A 42 23.14 3.37 -19.13
C ASP A 42 22.92 2.11 -20.00
N TYR A 43 23.97 1.61 -20.63
CA TYR A 43 23.88 0.39 -21.44
C TYR A 43 23.57 -0.85 -20.60
N ILE A 44 24.23 -1.03 -19.45
CA ILE A 44 23.98 -2.14 -18.52
C ILE A 44 22.55 -2.07 -18.01
N THR A 45 22.12 -0.90 -17.55
CA THR A 45 20.74 -0.66 -17.06
C THR A 45 19.71 -1.03 -18.12
N LYS A 46 19.94 -0.59 -19.37
CA LYS A 46 19.07 -0.95 -20.49
C LYS A 46 19.01 -2.46 -20.71
N LYS A 47 20.16 -3.15 -20.71
CA LYS A 47 20.22 -4.60 -20.91
C LYS A 47 19.53 -5.39 -19.80
N VAL A 48 19.60 -4.93 -18.57
CA VAL A 48 18.87 -5.53 -17.45
C VAL A 48 17.35 -5.35 -17.65
N ALA A 49 16.88 -4.16 -17.98
CA ALA A 49 15.47 -3.94 -18.29
C ALA A 49 14.99 -4.78 -19.48
N ASP A 50 15.77 -4.87 -20.56
CA ASP A 50 15.46 -5.69 -21.73
C ASP A 50 15.39 -7.19 -21.36
N LYS A 51 16.26 -7.66 -20.46
CA LYS A 51 16.23 -9.05 -19.98
C LYS A 51 14.99 -9.34 -19.13
N LEU A 52 14.66 -8.44 -18.20
CA LEU A 52 13.48 -8.57 -17.33
C LEU A 52 12.19 -8.54 -18.15
N SER A 53 12.05 -7.59 -19.07
CA SER A 53 10.89 -7.53 -19.96
C SER A 53 10.79 -8.74 -20.90
N GLY A 54 11.92 -9.27 -21.33
CA GLY A 54 11.99 -10.52 -22.09
C GLY A 54 11.47 -11.70 -21.27
N MET A 55 11.92 -11.87 -20.04
CA MET A 55 11.43 -12.93 -19.13
C MET A 55 9.93 -12.81 -18.88
N PHE A 56 9.43 -11.61 -18.63
CA PHE A 56 7.99 -11.37 -18.47
C PHE A 56 7.17 -11.89 -19.66
N LYS A 57 7.67 -11.69 -20.90
CA LYS A 57 6.98 -12.07 -22.14
C LYS A 57 7.10 -13.53 -22.48
N THR A 58 8.25 -14.15 -22.22
CA THR A 58 8.59 -15.50 -22.72
C THR A 58 8.70 -16.56 -21.64
N ASP A 59 8.81 -16.16 -20.37
CA ASP A 59 9.02 -17.06 -19.24
C ASP A 59 8.37 -16.45 -17.96
N ARG A 60 7.06 -16.22 -18.06
CA ARG A 60 6.27 -15.57 -17.03
C ARG A 60 6.34 -16.29 -15.68
N GLU A 61 6.33 -17.60 -15.69
CA GLU A 61 6.39 -18.44 -14.48
C GLU A 61 7.65 -18.15 -13.67
N ASN A 62 8.83 -18.15 -14.32
CA ASN A 62 10.07 -17.83 -13.63
C ASN A 62 10.15 -16.33 -13.23
N TYR A 63 9.58 -15.43 -14.02
CA TYR A 63 9.50 -14.02 -13.66
C TYR A 63 8.72 -13.82 -12.36
N GLU A 64 7.56 -14.44 -12.21
CA GLU A 64 6.73 -14.39 -11.00
C GLU A 64 7.43 -15.07 -9.81
N LYS A 65 8.07 -16.21 -10.04
CA LYS A 65 8.81 -16.95 -9.01
C LYS A 65 9.91 -16.12 -8.34
N TYR A 66 10.61 -15.30 -9.11
CA TYR A 66 11.69 -14.45 -8.59
C TYR A 66 11.24 -13.05 -8.22
N TRP A 67 9.99 -12.68 -8.53
CA TRP A 67 9.50 -11.33 -8.34
C TRP A 67 9.60 -10.85 -6.88
N ASP A 68 9.22 -11.68 -5.92
CA ASP A 68 9.23 -11.31 -4.50
C ASP A 68 10.66 -10.98 -4.02
N ASP A 69 11.69 -11.57 -4.61
CA ASP A 69 13.09 -11.32 -4.28
C ASP A 69 13.66 -10.07 -4.98
N ILE A 70 13.26 -9.83 -6.23
CA ILE A 70 13.86 -8.77 -7.06
C ILE A 70 13.08 -7.47 -7.09
N ASN A 71 11.79 -7.49 -6.75
CA ASN A 71 10.93 -6.30 -6.85
C ASN A 71 11.42 -5.10 -6.05
N PRO A 72 12.02 -5.20 -4.83
CA PRO A 72 12.51 -4.03 -4.12
C PRO A 72 13.58 -3.26 -4.92
N PHE A 73 14.44 -3.98 -5.63
CA PHE A 73 15.50 -3.39 -6.45
C PHE A 73 14.96 -2.79 -7.73
N ILE A 74 13.96 -3.42 -8.35
CA ILE A 74 13.27 -2.88 -9.54
C ILE A 74 12.52 -1.61 -9.17
N LYS A 75 11.76 -1.62 -8.07
CA LYS A 75 11.05 -0.44 -7.56
C LYS A 75 12.03 0.69 -7.23
N PHE A 76 13.14 0.38 -6.55
CA PHE A 76 14.17 1.36 -6.27
C PHE A 76 14.78 1.94 -7.55
N GLY A 77 15.02 1.09 -8.56
CA GLY A 77 15.48 1.52 -9.87
C GLY A 77 14.52 2.48 -10.56
N CYS A 78 13.22 2.18 -10.53
CA CYS A 78 12.18 3.06 -11.08
C CYS A 78 12.13 4.43 -10.38
N LEU A 79 12.36 4.45 -9.08
CA LEU A 79 12.41 5.71 -8.30
C LEU A 79 13.68 6.54 -8.57
N LYS A 80 14.77 5.92 -9.03
CA LYS A 80 16.07 6.56 -9.21
C LYS A 80 16.41 6.89 -10.66
N ASP A 81 15.87 6.15 -11.61
CA ASP A 81 16.21 6.25 -13.04
C ASP A 81 14.92 6.24 -13.88
N GLU A 82 14.58 7.37 -14.44
CA GLU A 82 13.37 7.56 -15.24
C GLU A 82 13.35 6.68 -16.50
N LYS A 83 14.50 6.51 -17.16
CA LYS A 83 14.61 5.66 -18.35
C LYS A 83 14.40 4.18 -18.01
N PHE A 84 14.88 3.76 -16.84
CA PHE A 84 14.61 2.42 -16.33
C PHE A 84 13.13 2.25 -15.99
N ALA A 85 12.53 3.25 -15.34
CA ALA A 85 11.11 3.27 -15.02
C ALA A 85 10.23 3.15 -16.27
N GLU A 86 10.51 3.94 -17.32
CA GLU A 86 9.79 3.89 -18.60
C GLU A 86 9.84 2.49 -19.22
N LYS A 87 10.98 1.81 -19.12
CA LYS A 87 11.15 0.44 -19.64
C LYS A 87 10.47 -0.63 -18.81
N MET A 88 10.35 -0.42 -17.50
CA MET A 88 9.81 -1.41 -16.57
C MET A 88 8.34 -1.23 -16.24
N ASN A 89 7.75 -0.08 -16.55
CA ASN A 89 6.39 0.30 -16.15
C ASN A 89 5.34 -0.80 -16.44
N ASP A 90 5.36 -1.37 -17.63
CA ASP A 90 4.41 -2.40 -18.06
C ASP A 90 4.72 -3.80 -17.52
N TYR A 91 5.84 -3.97 -16.84
CA TYR A 91 6.35 -5.25 -16.31
C TYR A 91 6.39 -5.31 -14.79
N ILE A 92 5.93 -4.27 -14.12
CA ILE A 92 5.70 -4.29 -12.68
C ILE A 92 4.47 -5.14 -12.38
N ILE A 93 4.62 -6.11 -11.49
CA ILE A 93 3.52 -7.01 -11.12
C ILE A 93 3.23 -6.93 -9.62
N PHE A 94 1.99 -7.20 -9.29
CA PHE A 94 1.45 -7.14 -7.93
C PHE A 94 0.82 -8.48 -7.58
N LYS A 95 1.08 -8.97 -6.38
CA LYS A 95 0.48 -10.19 -5.85
C LYS A 95 -0.85 -9.86 -5.19
N ASN A 96 -1.91 -10.51 -5.64
CA ASN A 96 -3.26 -10.28 -5.10
C ASN A 96 -3.59 -11.19 -3.91
N LEU A 97 -4.84 -11.08 -3.41
CA LEU A 97 -5.35 -11.88 -2.29
C LEU A 97 -5.38 -13.39 -2.53
N GLU A 98 -5.42 -13.83 -3.79
CA GLU A 98 -5.36 -15.24 -4.18
C GLU A 98 -3.93 -15.74 -4.45
N GLY A 99 -2.94 -14.87 -4.30
CA GLY A 99 -1.53 -15.18 -4.58
C GLY A 99 -1.17 -15.16 -6.07
N LYS A 100 -2.02 -14.63 -6.92
CA LYS A 100 -1.78 -14.44 -8.35
C LYS A 100 -1.09 -13.10 -8.62
N TYR A 101 -0.34 -13.02 -9.70
CA TYR A 101 0.38 -11.82 -10.09
C TYR A 101 -0.27 -11.15 -11.30
N PHE A 102 -0.52 -9.85 -11.17
CA PHE A 102 -1.14 -9.00 -12.20
C PHE A 102 -0.29 -7.75 -12.43
N THR A 103 -0.31 -7.23 -13.66
CA THR A 103 0.18 -5.86 -13.93
C THR A 103 -0.80 -4.84 -13.36
N LEU A 104 -0.40 -3.56 -13.30
CA LEU A 104 -1.33 -2.51 -12.88
C LEU A 104 -2.55 -2.44 -13.81
N ALA A 105 -2.34 -2.54 -15.12
CA ALA A 105 -3.43 -2.52 -16.10
C ALA A 105 -4.40 -3.68 -15.89
N ASP A 106 -3.88 -4.90 -15.64
CA ASP A 106 -4.71 -6.07 -15.36
C ASP A 106 -5.49 -5.91 -14.06
N CYS A 107 -4.85 -5.39 -12.98
CA CYS A 107 -5.53 -5.11 -11.71
C CYS A 107 -6.71 -4.14 -11.89
N LEU A 108 -6.53 -3.09 -12.67
CA LEU A 108 -7.57 -2.09 -12.91
C LEU A 108 -8.71 -2.65 -13.76
N GLU A 109 -8.41 -3.45 -14.77
CA GLU A 109 -9.44 -4.06 -15.65
C GLU A 109 -10.25 -5.12 -14.89
N GLU A 110 -9.60 -6.00 -14.13
CA GLU A 110 -10.27 -7.05 -13.34
C GLU A 110 -11.22 -6.48 -12.28
N ASN A 111 -10.91 -5.30 -11.75
CA ASN A 111 -11.63 -4.73 -10.61
C ASN A 111 -12.50 -3.51 -10.97
N LYS A 112 -12.60 -3.14 -12.24
CA LYS A 112 -13.28 -1.92 -12.67
C LYS A 112 -14.75 -1.81 -12.26
N GLU A 113 -15.44 -2.94 -12.14
CA GLU A 113 -16.85 -2.96 -11.72
C GLU A 113 -17.04 -2.79 -10.21
N LYS A 114 -16.02 -3.13 -9.43
CA LYS A 114 -16.04 -3.08 -7.96
C LYS A 114 -15.45 -1.80 -7.40
N HIS A 115 -14.31 -1.38 -7.96
CA HIS A 115 -13.58 -0.19 -7.51
C HIS A 115 -12.78 0.42 -8.67
N GLU A 116 -13.49 1.13 -9.52
CA GLU A 116 -12.94 1.77 -10.72
C GLU A 116 -11.73 2.66 -10.37
N ASN A 117 -10.64 2.51 -11.14
CA ASN A 117 -9.39 3.27 -10.99
C ASN A 117 -8.74 3.26 -9.60
N THR A 118 -9.14 2.31 -8.76
CA THR A 118 -8.62 2.19 -7.40
C THR A 118 -7.95 0.84 -7.20
N VAL A 119 -6.75 0.86 -6.64
CA VAL A 119 -6.02 -0.34 -6.20
C VAL A 119 -5.94 -0.33 -4.68
N PHE A 120 -6.58 -1.29 -4.04
CA PHE A 120 -6.43 -1.48 -2.60
C PHE A 120 -5.16 -2.25 -2.30
N TYR A 121 -4.46 -1.88 -1.23
CA TYR A 121 -3.21 -2.53 -0.87
C TYR A 121 -3.14 -2.90 0.62
N ILE A 122 -2.33 -3.90 0.90
CA ILE A 122 -2.10 -4.48 2.23
C ILE A 122 -0.66 -4.17 2.63
N THR A 123 -0.48 -3.60 3.80
CA THR A 123 0.84 -3.32 4.39
C THR A 123 1.25 -4.35 5.44
N ASP A 124 0.29 -4.90 6.18
CA ASP A 124 0.50 -5.97 7.16
C ASP A 124 -0.66 -6.95 7.15
N GLU A 125 -0.37 -8.20 6.77
CA GLU A 125 -1.39 -9.25 6.62
C GLU A 125 -2.04 -9.63 7.95
N LYS A 126 -1.29 -9.57 9.05
CA LYS A 126 -1.80 -9.96 10.37
C LYS A 126 -2.68 -8.87 10.97
N GLU A 127 -2.18 -7.65 10.97
CA GLU A 127 -2.92 -6.49 11.49
C GLU A 127 -4.19 -6.20 10.67
N GLN A 128 -4.13 -6.44 9.35
CA GLN A 128 -5.22 -6.16 8.43
C GLN A 128 -6.07 -7.39 8.07
N SER A 129 -5.92 -8.51 8.80
CA SER A 129 -6.60 -9.77 8.51
C SER A 129 -8.14 -9.68 8.48
N GLN A 130 -8.73 -8.84 9.32
CA GLN A 130 -10.17 -8.59 9.34
C GLN A 130 -10.65 -7.99 8.01
N TYR A 131 -9.92 -7.00 7.50
CA TYR A 131 -10.23 -6.32 6.23
C TYR A 131 -10.03 -7.25 5.04
N ILE A 132 -8.96 -8.06 5.06
CA ILE A 132 -8.70 -9.09 4.05
C ILE A 132 -9.87 -10.05 3.93
N ASN A 133 -10.40 -10.52 5.07
CA ASN A 133 -11.56 -11.42 5.09
C ASN A 133 -12.82 -10.75 4.53
N MET A 134 -13.06 -9.49 4.87
CA MET A 134 -14.19 -8.72 4.33
C MET A 134 -14.08 -8.55 2.81
N PHE A 135 -12.90 -8.21 2.29
CA PHE A 135 -12.66 -8.07 0.85
C PHE A 135 -12.94 -9.39 0.12
N LYS A 136 -12.42 -10.52 0.65
CA LYS A 136 -12.69 -11.85 0.08
C LYS A 136 -14.18 -12.20 0.06
N GLN A 137 -14.92 -11.87 1.10
CA GLN A 137 -16.37 -12.15 1.18
C GLN A 137 -17.17 -11.35 0.15
N GLU A 138 -16.81 -10.11 -0.09
CA GLU A 138 -17.45 -9.23 -1.08
C GLU A 138 -16.89 -9.42 -2.51
N GLY A 139 -15.95 -10.33 -2.70
CA GLY A 139 -15.30 -10.56 -3.99
C GLY A 139 -14.50 -9.34 -4.47
N MET A 140 -14.00 -8.54 -3.55
CA MET A 140 -13.08 -7.44 -3.82
C MET A 140 -11.64 -7.94 -3.73
N ASP A 141 -10.73 -7.29 -4.47
CA ASP A 141 -9.33 -7.65 -4.48
C ASP A 141 -8.44 -6.55 -3.91
N ALA A 142 -7.26 -6.95 -3.45
CA ALA A 142 -6.22 -6.07 -2.96
C ALA A 142 -4.85 -6.69 -3.27
N VAL A 143 -3.81 -5.85 -3.28
CA VAL A 143 -2.44 -6.29 -3.57
C VAL A 143 -1.54 -6.14 -2.34
N TYR A 144 -0.58 -7.05 -2.19
CA TYR A 144 0.39 -6.98 -1.10
C TYR A 144 1.49 -5.97 -1.41
N MET A 145 1.63 -4.98 -0.53
CA MET A 145 2.63 -3.92 -0.56
C MET A 145 3.26 -3.79 0.83
N THR A 146 4.01 -4.84 1.22
CA THR A 146 4.48 -5.04 2.61
C THR A 146 5.90 -4.56 2.87
N GLN A 147 6.56 -4.00 1.86
CA GLN A 147 7.95 -3.57 1.94
C GLN A 147 8.07 -2.06 2.11
N ASN A 148 9.11 -1.58 2.79
CA ASN A 148 9.31 -0.14 3.01
C ASN A 148 9.42 0.67 1.73
N ILE A 149 9.88 0.05 0.64
CA ILE A 149 9.98 0.70 -0.69
C ILE A 149 8.60 0.92 -1.33
N ASP A 150 7.56 0.22 -0.88
CA ASP A 150 6.25 0.28 -1.49
C ASP A 150 5.55 1.63 -1.28
N SER A 151 5.75 2.27 -0.13
CA SER A 151 5.16 3.58 0.14
C SER A 151 5.62 4.66 -0.85
N PRO A 152 6.92 4.94 -1.04
CA PRO A 152 7.35 5.87 -2.08
C PRO A 152 7.01 5.39 -3.49
N PHE A 153 6.93 4.07 -3.72
CA PHE A 153 6.58 3.51 -5.02
C PHE A 153 5.11 3.72 -5.37
N ILE A 154 4.20 3.64 -4.42
CA ILE A 154 2.77 3.99 -4.59
C ILE A 154 2.64 5.44 -5.08
N ASN A 155 3.32 6.39 -4.43
CA ASN A 155 3.31 7.79 -4.84
C ASN A 155 3.84 7.96 -6.28
N PHE A 156 4.88 7.23 -6.63
CA PHE A 156 5.42 7.22 -7.99
C PHE A 156 4.39 6.71 -9.02
N LEU A 157 3.69 5.61 -8.71
CA LEU A 157 2.67 5.04 -9.59
C LEU A 157 1.48 5.99 -9.81
N GLU A 158 1.02 6.66 -8.76
CA GLU A 158 -0.05 7.66 -8.86
C GLU A 158 0.37 8.88 -9.68
N GLN A 159 1.61 9.35 -9.54
CA GLN A 159 2.13 10.44 -10.37
C GLN A 159 2.25 10.07 -11.86
N LYS A 160 2.55 8.82 -12.17
CA LYS A 160 2.65 8.33 -13.55
C LYS A 160 1.28 7.97 -14.17
N ASN A 161 0.25 7.76 -13.34
CA ASN A 161 -1.08 7.33 -13.75
C ASN A 161 -2.14 8.24 -13.11
N GLU A 162 -2.39 9.41 -13.71
CA GLU A 162 -3.20 10.51 -13.14
C GLU A 162 -4.58 10.13 -12.58
N ASN A 163 -5.19 9.06 -13.10
CA ASN A 163 -6.53 8.64 -12.69
C ASN A 163 -6.53 7.45 -11.71
N VAL A 164 -5.36 6.94 -11.35
CA VAL A 164 -5.25 5.76 -10.48
C VAL A 164 -5.01 6.21 -9.06
N LYS A 165 -5.74 5.61 -8.12
CA LYS A 165 -5.57 5.80 -6.68
C LYS A 165 -5.18 4.50 -6.01
N PHE A 166 -4.27 4.58 -5.07
CA PHE A 166 -3.94 3.49 -4.16
C PHE A 166 -4.48 3.81 -2.77
N LEU A 167 -5.30 2.89 -2.24
CA LEU A 167 -5.89 3.02 -0.91
C LEU A 167 -5.50 1.81 -0.06
N ALA A 168 -5.01 2.04 1.15
CA ALA A 168 -4.80 0.95 2.08
C ALA A 168 -6.13 0.25 2.37
N ILE A 169 -6.10 -1.06 2.53
CA ILE A 169 -7.30 -1.89 2.71
C ILE A 169 -8.16 -1.47 3.93
N ASN A 170 -7.57 -0.75 4.87
CA ASN A 170 -8.21 -0.21 6.07
C ASN A 170 -8.30 1.33 6.07
N SER A 171 -8.15 1.99 4.92
CA SER A 171 -8.15 3.46 4.85
C SER A 171 -9.53 4.06 4.95
N ASP A 172 -10.51 3.45 4.33
CA ASP A 172 -11.91 3.85 4.43
C ASP A 172 -12.81 2.65 4.12
N LEU A 173 -14.05 2.75 4.57
CA LEU A 173 -15.05 1.73 4.31
C LEU A 173 -15.71 2.01 2.96
N SER A 174 -15.39 1.17 1.96
CA SER A 174 -16.06 1.23 0.66
C SER A 174 -17.57 1.03 0.83
N ASP A 175 -18.35 1.72 0.01
CA ASP A 175 -19.81 1.56 -0.03
C ASP A 175 -20.24 0.13 -0.35
N SER A 176 -19.35 -0.65 -0.98
CA SER A 176 -19.57 -2.09 -1.23
C SER A 176 -19.81 -2.92 0.05
N PHE A 177 -19.29 -2.48 1.20
CA PHE A 177 -19.48 -3.15 2.50
C PHE A 177 -20.71 -2.68 3.26
N LYS A 178 -21.29 -1.56 2.86
CA LYS A 178 -22.42 -0.94 3.53
C LYS A 178 -23.74 -1.37 2.91
N GLU A 179 -24.77 -1.42 3.73
CA GLU A 179 -26.14 -1.49 3.23
C GLU A 179 -26.57 -0.11 2.72
N GLU A 180 -27.31 -0.09 1.64
CA GLU A 180 -27.94 1.13 1.17
C GLU A 180 -28.97 1.61 2.20
N MET A 181 -28.84 2.86 2.62
CA MET A 181 -29.78 3.48 3.56
C MET A 181 -30.41 4.71 2.92
N THR A 182 -31.73 4.81 3.07
CA THR A 182 -32.47 6.04 2.74
C THR A 182 -32.15 7.16 3.74
N GLU A 183 -32.36 8.40 3.34
CA GLU A 183 -32.18 9.54 4.26
C GLU A 183 -33.10 9.44 5.48
N GLU A 184 -34.31 8.94 5.29
CA GLU A 184 -35.27 8.70 6.39
C GLU A 184 -34.72 7.67 7.40
N ALA A 185 -34.09 6.60 6.94
CA ALA A 185 -33.47 5.61 7.81
C ALA A 185 -32.26 6.17 8.57
N ARG A 186 -31.48 7.05 7.93
CA ARG A 186 -30.37 7.76 8.60
C ARG A 186 -30.85 8.71 9.68
N GLU A 187 -31.90 9.47 9.41
CA GLU A 187 -32.47 10.41 10.39
C GLU A 187 -33.10 9.64 11.57
N ALA A 188 -33.76 8.52 11.34
CA ALA A 188 -34.29 7.64 12.40
C ALA A 188 -33.19 7.08 13.33
N MET A 189 -31.99 6.86 12.81
CA MET A 189 -30.84 6.35 13.58
C MET A 189 -30.08 7.43 14.33
N LYS A 190 -30.33 8.71 14.10
CA LYS A 190 -29.52 9.82 14.60
C LYS A 190 -29.33 9.81 16.13
N GLY A 191 -30.41 9.56 16.88
CA GLY A 191 -30.33 9.46 18.34
C GLY A 191 -29.49 8.27 18.83
N ASP A 192 -29.55 7.13 18.10
CA ASP A 192 -28.75 5.95 18.40
C ASP A 192 -27.27 6.17 18.09
N VAL A 193 -26.98 6.85 16.98
CA VAL A 193 -25.63 7.24 16.58
C VAL A 193 -24.98 8.16 17.63
N GLU A 194 -25.71 9.18 18.08
CA GLU A 194 -25.24 10.10 19.13
C GLU A 194 -24.93 9.35 20.42
N ALA A 195 -25.84 8.47 20.84
CA ALA A 195 -25.69 7.70 22.06
C ALA A 195 -24.52 6.73 22.02
N LEU A 196 -24.34 6.01 20.92
CA LEU A 196 -23.19 5.11 20.72
C LEU A 196 -21.88 5.92 20.70
N THR A 197 -21.85 7.03 19.99
CA THR A 197 -20.67 7.90 19.90
C THR A 197 -20.23 8.40 21.28
N GLU A 198 -21.13 8.94 22.06
CA GLU A 198 -20.82 9.42 23.42
C GLU A 198 -20.40 8.27 24.35
N GLY A 199 -21.12 7.14 24.29
CA GLY A 199 -20.84 5.97 25.09
C GLY A 199 -19.41 5.43 24.84
N PHE A 200 -19.03 5.25 23.58
CA PHE A 200 -17.71 4.74 23.21
C PHE A 200 -16.59 5.75 23.48
N LYS A 201 -16.78 7.05 23.23
CA LYS A 201 -15.80 8.08 23.60
C LYS A 201 -15.52 8.09 25.10
N LYS A 202 -16.57 8.01 25.92
CA LYS A 202 -16.47 7.95 27.37
C LYS A 202 -15.78 6.67 27.85
N ALA A 203 -16.16 5.52 27.31
CA ALA A 203 -15.60 4.23 27.68
C ALA A 203 -14.11 4.11 27.34
N LEU A 204 -13.69 4.67 26.19
CA LEU A 204 -12.31 4.67 25.73
C LEU A 204 -11.47 5.84 26.29
N GLY A 205 -12.09 6.79 27.01
CA GLY A 205 -11.41 7.97 27.54
C GLY A 205 -10.78 8.85 26.47
N ASN A 206 -11.32 8.84 25.26
CA ASN A 206 -10.79 9.58 24.12
C ASN A 206 -11.89 10.44 23.45
N ASP A 207 -12.01 11.68 23.89
CA ASP A 207 -12.99 12.64 23.36
C ASP A 207 -12.71 13.05 21.90
N LYS A 208 -11.48 12.85 21.44
CA LYS A 208 -11.04 13.19 20.07
C LYS A 208 -11.28 12.06 19.08
N LEU A 209 -11.64 10.87 19.55
CA LEU A 209 -11.91 9.73 18.68
C LEU A 209 -13.10 10.03 17.76
N GLU A 210 -12.91 9.89 16.47
CA GLU A 210 -14.00 9.91 15.52
C GLU A 210 -14.74 8.57 15.57
N VAL A 211 -16.06 8.60 15.78
CA VAL A 211 -16.90 7.40 15.79
C VAL A 211 -17.93 7.53 14.69
N LYS A 212 -18.00 6.54 13.81
CA LYS A 212 -19.02 6.39 12.77
C LYS A 212 -19.86 5.16 13.05
N VAL A 213 -21.14 5.25 12.80
CA VAL A 213 -22.06 4.11 12.90
C VAL A 213 -22.61 3.81 11.52
N GLU A 214 -22.33 2.62 11.01
CA GLU A 214 -22.71 2.20 9.67
C GLU A 214 -23.47 0.86 9.75
N LYS A 215 -24.36 0.62 8.81
CA LYS A 215 -24.95 -0.71 8.62
C LYS A 215 -24.08 -1.50 7.65
N LEU A 216 -23.41 -2.53 8.16
CA LEU A 216 -22.58 -3.40 7.32
C LEU A 216 -23.36 -4.62 6.90
N LYS A 217 -23.14 -5.09 5.67
CA LYS A 217 -23.71 -6.33 5.14
C LYS A 217 -23.31 -7.54 5.97
N ASN A 218 -22.06 -7.55 6.46
CA ASN A 218 -21.58 -8.62 7.34
C ASN A 218 -21.90 -8.31 8.80
N GLU A 219 -22.96 -8.92 9.32
CA GLU A 219 -23.41 -8.77 10.72
C GLU A 219 -22.41 -9.33 11.76
N ALA A 220 -21.48 -10.20 11.36
CA ALA A 220 -20.49 -10.79 12.27
C ALA A 220 -19.42 -9.77 12.71
N VAL A 221 -19.19 -8.73 11.92
CA VAL A 221 -18.26 -7.65 12.25
C VAL A 221 -18.95 -6.68 13.22
N SER A 222 -18.44 -6.53 14.45
CA SER A 222 -18.99 -5.59 15.44
C SER A 222 -18.46 -4.18 15.26
N SER A 223 -17.16 -4.06 15.05
CA SER A 223 -16.47 -2.78 14.91
C SER A 223 -15.18 -2.94 14.14
N MET A 224 -14.67 -1.83 13.64
CA MET A 224 -13.36 -1.75 12.97
C MET A 224 -12.76 -0.36 13.15
N ILE A 225 -11.46 -0.26 12.98
CA ILE A 225 -10.74 1.03 12.98
C ILE A 225 -10.27 1.31 11.57
N THR A 226 -10.70 2.41 10.99
CA THR A 226 -10.18 2.90 9.72
C THR A 226 -9.21 4.06 9.95
N VAL A 227 -8.22 4.20 9.06
CA VAL A 227 -7.25 5.30 9.08
C VAL A 227 -7.27 5.92 7.70
N SER A 228 -7.61 7.20 7.58
CA SER A 228 -7.64 7.85 6.28
C SER A 228 -6.29 7.73 5.56
N GLU A 229 -6.32 7.61 4.24
CA GLU A 229 -5.09 7.44 3.44
C GLU A 229 -4.11 8.60 3.65
N ASP A 230 -4.61 9.83 3.73
CA ASP A 230 -3.78 11.01 3.98
C ASP A 230 -3.10 10.95 5.35
N SER A 231 -3.82 10.53 6.40
CA SER A 231 -3.26 10.35 7.73
C SER A 231 -2.20 9.24 7.76
N ARG A 232 -2.45 8.13 7.07
CA ARG A 232 -1.50 7.04 6.93
C ARG A 232 -0.21 7.50 6.25
N ARG A 233 -0.32 8.19 5.11
CA ARG A 233 0.84 8.70 4.36
C ARG A 233 1.63 9.72 5.17
N MET A 234 0.94 10.57 5.91
CA MET A 234 1.58 11.52 6.83
C MET A 234 2.34 10.79 7.93
N GLN A 235 1.76 9.76 8.56
CA GLN A 235 2.41 8.95 9.58
C GLN A 235 3.66 8.24 9.02
N GLU A 236 3.58 7.66 7.83
CA GLU A 236 4.72 7.00 7.18
C GLU A 236 5.83 7.99 6.82
N MET A 237 5.48 9.15 6.30
CA MET A 237 6.45 10.21 6.03
C MET A 237 7.13 10.67 7.31
N MET A 238 6.39 10.85 8.41
CA MET A 238 6.95 11.21 9.71
C MET A 238 7.87 10.13 10.26
N LYS A 239 7.53 8.84 10.13
CA LYS A 239 8.42 7.73 10.53
C LYS A 239 9.77 7.77 9.81
N MET A 240 9.82 8.23 8.57
CA MET A 240 11.07 8.40 7.82
C MET A 240 11.93 9.57 8.35
N TYR A 241 11.31 10.60 8.92
CA TYR A 241 11.99 11.80 9.42
C TYR A 241 12.23 11.80 10.93
N THR A 242 11.64 10.86 11.69
CA THR A 242 11.85 10.76 13.14
C THR A 242 13.24 10.27 13.47
N MET A 243 13.96 11.07 14.27
CA MET A 243 15.23 10.68 14.85
C MET A 243 15.04 9.56 15.89
N PRO A 244 16.03 8.66 16.07
CA PRO A 244 15.97 7.65 17.13
C PRO A 244 15.73 8.30 18.50
N GLY A 245 14.60 7.97 19.14
CA GLY A 245 14.24 8.48 20.49
C GLY A 245 13.04 9.42 20.56
N MET A 246 12.42 9.79 19.45
CA MET A 246 11.13 10.49 19.45
C MET A 246 9.98 9.49 19.51
N ASP A 247 9.05 9.69 20.45
CA ASP A 247 7.84 8.89 20.58
C ASP A 247 6.87 9.25 19.43
N PRO A 248 6.48 8.29 18.57
CA PRO A 248 5.53 8.54 17.49
C PRO A 248 4.16 9.05 17.97
N SER A 249 3.80 8.75 19.23
CA SER A 249 2.54 9.20 19.82
C SER A 249 2.46 10.71 20.05
N MET A 250 3.60 11.41 20.09
CA MET A 250 3.67 12.86 20.22
C MET A 250 3.19 13.62 18.96
N PHE A 251 3.14 12.94 17.82
CA PHE A 251 2.78 13.54 16.52
C PHE A 251 1.33 13.25 16.07
N GLY A 252 0.49 12.87 17.02
CA GLY A 252 -0.95 12.80 16.84
C GLY A 252 -1.42 11.41 16.39
N ALA A 253 -2.00 10.68 17.31
CA ALA A 253 -3.05 9.72 17.03
C ALA A 253 -4.24 10.52 16.44
N GLY A 254 -4.14 10.92 15.16
CA GLY A 254 -5.15 11.66 14.44
C GLY A 254 -5.47 10.98 13.13
N GLY A 255 -6.75 10.78 12.84
CA GLY A 255 -7.22 10.15 11.61
C GLY A 255 -7.69 8.70 11.77
N GLU A 256 -7.70 8.17 12.99
CA GLU A 256 -8.38 6.91 13.30
C GLU A 256 -9.86 7.16 13.50
N THR A 257 -10.68 6.39 12.81
CA THR A 257 -12.13 6.40 12.97
C THR A 257 -12.60 5.03 13.45
N LEU A 258 -13.29 4.99 14.56
CA LEU A 258 -13.96 3.78 15.03
C LEU A 258 -15.30 3.64 14.28
N VAL A 259 -15.42 2.62 13.48
CA VAL A 259 -16.66 2.29 12.77
C VAL A 259 -17.39 1.20 13.56
N LEU A 260 -18.61 1.48 14.00
CA LEU A 260 -19.48 0.54 14.68
C LEU A 260 -20.52 0.01 13.70
N ASN A 261 -20.72 -1.31 13.69
CA ASN A 261 -21.73 -1.93 12.84
C ASN A 261 -23.08 -1.99 13.55
N TYR A 262 -24.02 -1.17 13.13
CA TYR A 262 -25.36 -1.13 13.68
C TYR A 262 -26.12 -2.47 13.58
N ASN A 263 -25.83 -3.29 12.56
CA ASN A 263 -26.46 -4.61 12.37
C ASN A 263 -25.90 -5.68 13.30
N ASN A 264 -24.80 -5.42 14.02
CA ASN A 264 -24.20 -6.40 14.91
C ASN A 264 -24.94 -6.50 16.25
N LYS A 265 -25.19 -7.72 16.68
CA LYS A 265 -25.94 -8.00 17.94
C LYS A 265 -25.30 -7.43 19.19
N LEU A 266 -23.95 -7.37 19.24
CA LEU A 266 -23.24 -6.80 20.38
C LEU A 266 -23.43 -5.27 20.43
N VAL A 267 -23.36 -4.61 19.29
CA VAL A 267 -23.59 -3.15 19.19
C VAL A 267 -25.03 -2.81 19.57
N GLN A 268 -26.00 -3.61 19.11
CA GLN A 268 -27.41 -3.46 19.51
C GLN A 268 -27.62 -3.73 21.00
N TYR A 269 -26.92 -4.69 21.57
CA TYR A 269 -26.96 -4.96 23.02
C TYR A 269 -26.45 -3.73 23.81
N VAL A 270 -25.31 -3.17 23.45
CA VAL A 270 -24.74 -1.97 24.08
C VAL A 270 -25.72 -0.79 23.98
N LEU A 271 -26.32 -0.58 22.81
CA LEU A 271 -27.32 0.47 22.59
C LEU A 271 -28.53 0.35 23.53
N ASN A 272 -29.03 -0.85 23.70
CA ASN A 272 -30.25 -1.13 24.50
C ASN A 272 -30.00 -1.19 26.01
N HIS A 273 -28.75 -1.29 26.47
CA HIS A 273 -28.35 -1.41 27.88
C HIS A 273 -27.49 -0.26 28.36
N ARG A 274 -27.69 0.93 27.81
CA ARG A 274 -26.91 2.18 28.08
C ARG A 274 -26.82 2.54 29.57
N GLU A 275 -27.86 2.23 30.35
CA GLU A 275 -27.99 2.62 31.76
C GLU A 275 -27.45 1.55 32.74
N GLY A 276 -27.08 0.37 32.25
CA GLY A 276 -26.44 -0.66 33.04
C GLY A 276 -24.92 -0.52 33.03
N GLY A 277 -24.25 -0.63 34.17
CA GLY A 277 -22.81 -0.54 34.34
C GLY A 277 -21.97 -1.61 33.60
N HIS A 278 -22.47 -2.11 32.47
CA HIS A 278 -21.87 -3.16 31.62
C HIS A 278 -21.09 -2.63 30.44
N ILE A 279 -20.88 -1.30 30.35
CA ILE A 279 -20.10 -0.65 29.26
C ILE A 279 -18.63 -0.44 29.69
N GLN A 280 -18.23 -0.93 30.84
CA GLN A 280 -16.83 -0.89 31.28
C GLN A 280 -16.06 -2.17 30.96
#